data_fbdb3b5dc3ee3481cfc639f8803215fe
#
_entry.id   fbdb3b5dc3ee3481cfc639f8803215fe
#
_cell.length_a   1.000
_cell.length_b   1.000
_cell.length_c   1.000
_cell.angle_alpha   90.00
_cell.angle_beta   90.00
_cell.angle_gamma   90.00
#
_symmetry.space_group_name_H-M   'P 1'
#
loop_
_entity.id
_entity.type
_entity.pdbx_description
1 polymer ?
#
loop_
_entity_poly.entity_id
_entity_poly.type
_entity_poly.pdbx_seq_one_letter_code
_entity_poly.pdbx_strand_id
1 'polypeptide(L)'
;MANRTVTIKDKPYTLLGQPVKVGDPAPDVELTANDFSPVKLSAYNGKPRLISVVYSLDTGLCDAQTHKFNEEAVKLGGDVVVLTVSADLPFAQKRWCGASGLQNVITLSDHKAMAFAGAYGVHIQERRVTSRAVFVVDRQNVVRYVEYVPVVGSHPNYDAALQALKQVAGK
;
A
#
# COMPACT_ATOMS: atom_id res chain seq x y z
N MET A 1 25.35 -9.78 0.55
CA MET A 1 24.24 -9.37 -0.32
C MET A 1 24.18 -7.85 -0.40
N ALA A 2 23.98 -7.32 -1.60
CA ALA A 2 23.79 -5.88 -1.74
C ALA A 2 22.50 -5.47 -1.01
N ASN A 3 22.57 -4.40 -0.22
CA ASN A 3 21.39 -3.85 0.43
C ASN A 3 20.46 -3.25 -0.63
N ARG A 4 19.16 -3.53 -0.51
CA ARG A 4 18.15 -2.87 -1.34
C ARG A 4 18.06 -1.40 -0.92
N THR A 5 17.89 -0.52 -1.89
CA THR A 5 17.80 0.93 -1.65
C THR A 5 16.62 1.56 -2.38
N VAL A 6 16.21 2.71 -1.89
CA VAL A 6 15.25 3.61 -2.55
C VAL A 6 15.85 5.02 -2.54
N THR A 7 15.53 5.82 -3.54
CA THR A 7 16.05 7.18 -3.66
C THR A 7 15.03 8.22 -3.16
N ILE A 8 15.50 9.13 -2.30
CA ILE A 8 14.73 10.28 -1.83
C ILE A 8 15.61 11.54 -2.03
N LYS A 9 15.14 12.49 -2.85
CA LYS A 9 15.88 13.73 -3.18
C LYS A 9 17.35 13.44 -3.53
N ASP A 10 17.54 12.54 -4.49
CA ASP A 10 18.86 12.14 -5.04
C ASP A 10 19.80 11.43 -4.05
N LYS A 11 19.29 11.01 -2.89
CA LYS A 11 20.04 10.26 -1.89
C LYS A 11 19.49 8.84 -1.72
N PRO A 12 20.37 7.81 -1.63
CA PRO A 12 19.92 6.45 -1.37
C PRO A 12 19.61 6.24 0.11
N TYR A 13 18.55 5.47 0.35
CA TYR A 13 18.13 5.02 1.68
C TYR A 13 17.97 3.51 1.68
N THR A 14 18.21 2.87 2.81
CA THR A 14 18.19 1.42 2.95
C THR A 14 16.75 0.90 3.04
N LEU A 15 16.42 -0.09 2.21
CA LEU A 15 15.15 -0.84 2.31
C LEU A 15 15.38 -2.15 3.05
N LEU A 16 14.72 -2.31 4.18
CA LEU A 16 14.68 -3.55 4.94
C LEU A 16 13.55 -4.46 4.45
N GLY A 17 13.69 -5.75 4.72
CA GLY A 17 12.73 -6.78 4.36
C GLY A 17 13.01 -7.39 2.98
N GLN A 18 12.35 -8.53 2.73
CA GLN A 18 12.46 -9.22 1.46
C GLN A 18 11.40 -8.74 0.47
N PRO A 19 11.73 -8.59 -0.81
CA PRO A 19 10.72 -8.23 -1.81
C PRO A 19 9.73 -9.36 -2.01
N VAL A 20 8.46 -9.00 -2.13
CA VAL A 20 7.39 -9.89 -2.53
C VAL A 20 7.41 -10.02 -4.05
N LYS A 21 7.10 -11.19 -4.57
CA LYS A 21 7.09 -11.48 -6.01
C LYS A 21 5.70 -11.92 -6.47
N VAL A 22 5.42 -11.72 -7.74
CA VAL A 22 4.22 -12.26 -8.38
C VAL A 22 4.24 -13.80 -8.24
N GLY A 23 3.12 -14.37 -7.79
CA GLY A 23 2.97 -15.78 -7.50
C GLY A 23 3.15 -16.15 -6.04
N ASP A 24 3.73 -15.26 -5.23
CA ASP A 24 3.85 -15.51 -3.79
C ASP A 24 2.48 -15.42 -3.09
N PRO A 25 2.28 -16.20 -2.01
CA PRO A 25 1.16 -15.90 -1.11
C PRO A 25 1.39 -14.52 -0.48
N ALA A 26 0.33 -13.71 -0.44
CA ALA A 26 0.41 -12.38 0.17
C ALA A 26 0.65 -12.53 1.68
N PRO A 27 1.73 -11.95 2.24
CA PRO A 27 1.99 -12.06 3.67
C PRO A 27 0.84 -11.49 4.50
N ASP A 28 0.43 -12.23 5.54
CA ASP A 28 -0.57 -11.76 6.50
C ASP A 28 0.13 -11.02 7.63
N VAL A 29 -0.27 -9.78 7.86
CA VAL A 29 0.25 -8.94 8.94
C VAL A 29 -0.87 -8.19 9.60
N GLU A 30 -0.67 -7.82 10.86
CA GLU A 30 -1.59 -6.96 11.60
C GLU A 30 -1.19 -5.50 11.46
N LEU A 31 -2.16 -4.68 11.13
CA LEU A 31 -2.06 -3.23 11.03
C LEU A 31 -3.04 -2.57 12.01
N THR A 32 -2.97 -1.26 12.15
CA THR A 32 -3.85 -0.50 13.04
C THR A 32 -4.81 0.35 12.23
N ALA A 33 -6.10 0.20 12.48
CA ALA A 33 -7.15 1.01 11.87
C ALA A 33 -7.24 2.41 12.50
N ASN A 34 -8.06 3.28 11.90
CA ASN A 34 -8.21 4.67 12.35
C ASN A 34 -8.77 4.82 13.78
N ASP A 35 -9.47 3.82 14.27
CA ASP A 35 -10.01 3.75 15.64
C ASP A 35 -9.09 2.99 16.62
N PHE A 36 -7.85 2.71 16.17
CA PHE A 36 -6.84 1.93 16.90
C PHE A 36 -7.16 0.44 17.06
N SER A 37 -8.21 -0.06 16.42
CA SER A 37 -8.45 -1.51 16.41
C SER A 37 -7.42 -2.24 15.53
N PRO A 38 -7.04 -3.48 15.89
CA PRO A 38 -6.15 -4.28 15.07
C PRO A 38 -6.89 -4.83 13.86
N VAL A 39 -6.23 -4.80 12.70
CA VAL A 39 -6.77 -5.36 11.44
C VAL A 39 -5.69 -6.23 10.79
N LYS A 40 -5.99 -7.51 10.62
CA LYS A 40 -5.13 -8.40 9.83
C LYS A 40 -5.49 -8.30 8.36
N LEU A 41 -4.49 -8.38 7.49
CA LEU A 41 -4.74 -8.37 6.04
C LEU A 41 -5.61 -9.56 5.61
N SER A 42 -5.55 -10.68 6.32
CA SER A 42 -6.41 -11.84 6.09
C SER A 42 -7.89 -11.55 6.26
N ALA A 43 -8.28 -10.46 6.91
CA ALA A 43 -9.69 -10.03 6.97
C ALA A 43 -10.27 -9.72 5.57
N TYR A 44 -9.41 -9.48 4.58
CA TYR A 44 -9.82 -9.20 3.20
C TYR A 44 -9.66 -10.41 2.27
N ASN A 45 -9.38 -11.61 2.80
CA ASN A 45 -9.30 -12.83 1.99
C ASN A 45 -10.61 -13.06 1.23
N GLY A 46 -10.51 -13.60 0.02
CA GLY A 46 -11.65 -13.80 -0.87
C GLY A 46 -12.06 -12.60 -1.69
N LYS A 47 -11.42 -11.45 -1.46
CA LYS A 47 -11.68 -10.21 -2.20
C LYS A 47 -10.47 -9.81 -3.04
N PRO A 48 -10.66 -9.42 -4.32
CA PRO A 48 -9.59 -8.83 -5.10
C PRO A 48 -9.24 -7.49 -4.49
N ARG A 49 -7.95 -7.24 -4.28
CA ARG A 49 -7.51 -6.02 -3.60
C ARG A 49 -6.25 -5.42 -4.18
N LEU A 50 -6.19 -4.11 -4.13
CA LEU A 50 -5.00 -3.33 -4.42
C LEU A 50 -4.48 -2.76 -3.09
N ILE A 51 -3.20 -3.03 -2.81
CA ILE A 51 -2.52 -2.47 -1.65
C ILE A 51 -1.63 -1.33 -2.14
N SER A 52 -2.02 -0.10 -1.79
CA SER A 52 -1.30 1.12 -2.14
C SER A 52 -0.45 1.54 -0.95
N VAL A 53 0.87 1.43 -1.09
CA VAL A 53 1.80 1.81 -0.04
C VAL A 53 2.32 3.21 -0.34
N VAL A 54 2.15 4.12 0.60
CA VAL A 54 2.57 5.51 0.45
C VAL A 54 3.62 5.88 1.49
N TYR A 55 4.44 6.87 1.15
CA TYR A 55 5.48 7.38 2.05
C TYR A 55 4.86 8.09 3.26
N SER A 56 3.92 8.99 3.02
CA SER A 56 3.05 9.62 4.02
C SER A 56 1.87 10.30 3.33
N LEU A 57 0.68 10.19 3.92
CA LEU A 57 -0.52 10.90 3.43
C LEU A 57 -0.38 12.42 3.52
N ASP A 58 0.54 12.93 4.32
CA ASP A 58 0.85 14.36 4.44
C ASP A 58 1.74 14.89 3.30
N THR A 59 2.09 14.06 2.31
CA THR A 59 2.84 14.49 1.12
C THR A 59 1.91 14.55 -0.10
N GLY A 60 2.12 15.54 -0.97
CA GLY A 60 1.22 15.79 -2.10
C GLY A 60 1.09 14.63 -3.07
N LEU A 61 2.19 13.94 -3.39
CA LEU A 61 2.17 12.81 -4.32
C LEU A 61 1.46 11.59 -3.72
N CYS A 62 1.60 11.35 -2.44
CA CYS A 62 0.89 10.27 -1.74
C CYS A 62 -0.61 10.53 -1.67
N ASP A 63 -0.98 11.79 -1.46
CA ASP A 63 -2.38 12.23 -1.54
C ASP A 63 -2.96 11.94 -2.94
N ALA A 64 -2.26 12.36 -3.99
CA ALA A 64 -2.67 12.11 -5.38
C ALA A 64 -2.79 10.62 -5.70
N GLN A 65 -1.84 9.80 -5.26
CA GLN A 65 -1.88 8.35 -5.45
C GLN A 65 -3.12 7.73 -4.79
N THR A 66 -3.41 8.14 -3.57
CA THR A 66 -4.53 7.61 -2.81
C THR A 66 -5.87 7.98 -3.46
N HIS A 67 -6.03 9.24 -3.89
CA HIS A 67 -7.20 9.67 -4.65
C HIS A 67 -7.38 8.86 -5.93
N LYS A 68 -6.32 8.75 -6.74
CA LYS A 68 -6.38 8.05 -8.04
C LYS A 68 -6.83 6.61 -7.90
N PHE A 69 -6.21 5.83 -7.01
CA PHE A 69 -6.57 4.43 -6.85
C PHE A 69 -7.98 4.24 -6.27
N ASN A 70 -8.38 5.05 -5.30
CA ASN A 70 -9.71 4.92 -4.72
C ASN A 70 -10.81 5.31 -5.70
N GLU A 71 -10.64 6.39 -6.47
CA GLU A 71 -11.60 6.84 -7.46
C GLU A 71 -11.76 5.81 -8.60
N GLU A 72 -10.66 5.28 -9.12
CA GLU A 72 -10.71 4.30 -10.21
C GLU A 72 -11.26 2.95 -9.74
N ALA A 73 -10.95 2.53 -8.50
CA ALA A 73 -11.46 1.29 -7.95
C ALA A 73 -12.98 1.31 -7.77
N VAL A 74 -13.56 2.45 -7.40
CA VAL A 74 -15.02 2.61 -7.29
C VAL A 74 -15.71 2.29 -8.63
N LYS A 75 -15.09 2.65 -9.75
CA LYS A 75 -15.62 2.39 -11.09
C LYS A 75 -15.67 0.90 -11.43
N LEU A 76 -14.84 0.08 -10.78
CA LEU A 76 -14.87 -1.39 -10.97
C LEU A 76 -16.01 -2.03 -10.20
N GLY A 77 -16.54 -1.37 -9.20
CA GLY A 77 -17.68 -1.84 -8.39
C GLY A 77 -17.40 -3.14 -7.65
N GLY A 78 -18.46 -3.72 -7.12
CA GLY A 78 -18.40 -5.04 -6.50
C GLY A 78 -17.62 -5.09 -5.20
N ASP A 79 -16.86 -6.16 -5.05
CA ASP A 79 -16.11 -6.48 -3.85
C ASP A 79 -14.61 -6.10 -3.91
N VAL A 80 -14.23 -5.29 -4.89
CA VAL A 80 -12.86 -4.78 -5.01
C VAL A 80 -12.53 -3.90 -3.81
N VAL A 81 -11.36 -4.11 -3.21
CA VAL A 81 -10.90 -3.39 -2.03
C VAL A 81 -9.59 -2.66 -2.35
N VAL A 82 -9.49 -1.40 -1.95
CA VAL A 82 -8.24 -0.65 -1.97
C VAL A 82 -7.80 -0.40 -0.53
N LEU A 83 -6.60 -0.86 -0.19
CA LEU A 83 -5.99 -0.65 1.12
C LEU A 83 -4.83 0.34 0.95
N THR A 84 -4.87 1.44 1.66
CA THR A 84 -3.78 2.41 1.70
C THR A 84 -2.99 2.23 2.99
N VAL A 85 -1.70 1.94 2.87
CA VAL A 85 -0.82 1.62 4.00
C VAL A 85 0.29 2.65 4.11
N SER A 86 0.51 3.15 5.31
CA SER A 86 1.64 4.01 5.65
C SER A 86 2.02 3.84 7.12
N ALA A 87 3.16 4.43 7.52
CA ALA A 87 3.57 4.50 8.92
C ALA A 87 3.00 5.74 9.64
N ASP A 88 2.14 6.52 8.97
CA ASP A 88 1.43 7.62 9.61
C ASP A 88 0.63 7.11 10.81
N LEU A 89 0.53 7.92 11.86
CA LEU A 89 -0.28 7.56 13.02
C LEU A 89 -1.76 7.45 12.63
N PRO A 90 -2.54 6.59 13.30
CA PRO A 90 -3.98 6.47 13.03
C PRO A 90 -4.73 7.80 13.12
N PHE A 91 -4.30 8.72 14.00
CA PHE A 91 -4.85 10.07 14.09
C PHE A 91 -4.69 10.86 12.78
N ALA A 92 -3.49 10.82 12.20
CA ALA A 92 -3.20 11.52 10.95
C ALA A 92 -3.96 10.90 9.78
N GLN A 93 -4.05 9.58 9.71
CA GLN A 93 -4.82 8.87 8.68
C GLN A 93 -6.31 9.19 8.79
N LYS A 94 -6.85 9.20 10.00
CA LYS A 94 -8.25 9.56 10.24
C LYS A 94 -8.55 11.00 9.80
N ARG A 95 -7.69 11.94 10.15
CA ARG A 95 -7.81 13.34 9.72
C ARG A 95 -7.80 13.44 8.19
N TRP A 96 -6.86 12.74 7.54
CA TRP A 96 -6.76 12.73 6.09
C TRP A 96 -8.03 12.17 5.44
N CYS A 97 -8.54 11.04 5.93
CA CYS A 97 -9.78 10.44 5.42
C CYS A 97 -10.95 11.42 5.51
N GLY A 98 -11.11 12.12 6.62
CA GLY A 98 -12.18 13.10 6.82
C GLY A 98 -12.07 14.31 5.89
N ALA A 99 -10.86 14.72 5.52
CA ALA A 99 -10.62 15.88 4.66
C ALA A 99 -10.57 15.54 3.17
N SER A 100 -10.42 14.27 2.80
CA SER A 100 -10.17 13.85 1.42
C SER A 100 -11.36 13.98 0.49
N GLY A 101 -12.58 13.95 1.00
CA GLY A 101 -13.80 13.86 0.21
C GLY A 101 -14.07 12.48 -0.39
N LEU A 102 -13.21 11.49 -0.15
CA LEU A 102 -13.39 10.12 -0.66
C LEU A 102 -14.33 9.32 0.25
N GLN A 103 -15.18 8.51 -0.39
CA GLN A 103 -16.07 7.58 0.29
C GLN A 103 -15.38 6.22 0.46
N ASN A 104 -15.58 5.59 1.63
CA ASN A 104 -15.13 4.21 1.89
C ASN A 104 -13.62 3.99 1.73
N VAL A 105 -12.82 5.04 1.91
CA VAL A 105 -11.37 4.89 1.88
C VAL A 105 -10.89 4.13 3.12
N ILE A 106 -10.03 3.12 2.91
CA ILE A 106 -9.46 2.32 3.99
C ILE A 106 -7.98 2.67 4.11
N THR A 107 -7.61 3.30 5.22
CA THR A 107 -6.22 3.56 5.57
C THR A 107 -5.83 2.72 6.77
N LEU A 108 -4.68 2.06 6.69
CA LEU A 108 -4.16 1.19 7.73
C LEU A 108 -2.74 1.64 8.11
N SER A 109 -2.49 1.74 9.41
CA SER A 109 -1.22 2.24 9.94
C SER A 109 -0.29 1.11 10.35
N ASP A 110 0.95 1.20 9.91
CA ASP A 110 2.03 0.26 10.27
C ASP A 110 2.95 0.83 11.38
N HIS A 111 2.49 1.85 12.12
CA HIS A 111 3.32 2.61 13.05
C HIS A 111 3.86 1.78 14.23
N LYS A 112 3.12 0.77 14.69
CA LYS A 112 3.47 0.03 15.92
C LYS A 112 4.74 -0.78 15.76
N ALA A 113 4.76 -1.70 14.82
CA ALA A 113 5.83 -2.69 14.68
C ALA A 113 6.52 -2.67 13.32
N MET A 114 6.07 -1.87 12.37
CA MET A 114 6.55 -1.90 10.98
C MET A 114 6.49 -3.33 10.40
N ALA A 115 5.50 -4.11 10.81
CA ALA A 115 5.36 -5.52 10.43
C ALA A 115 5.03 -5.67 8.94
N PHE A 116 4.15 -4.81 8.42
CA PHE A 116 3.85 -4.76 6.98
C PHE A 116 5.10 -4.38 6.19
N ALA A 117 5.77 -3.31 6.61
CA ALA A 117 6.95 -2.81 5.91
C ALA A 117 8.06 -3.85 5.83
N GLY A 118 8.26 -4.62 6.89
CA GLY A 118 9.22 -5.73 6.91
C GLY A 118 8.80 -6.89 6.02
N ALA A 119 7.54 -7.32 6.10
CA ALA A 119 7.02 -8.46 5.34
C ALA A 119 6.93 -8.19 3.84
N TYR A 120 6.64 -6.96 3.44
CA TYR A 120 6.52 -6.56 2.03
C TYR A 120 7.78 -5.87 1.47
N GLY A 121 8.83 -5.73 2.27
CA GLY A 121 10.12 -5.19 1.82
C GLY A 121 10.11 -3.71 1.47
N VAL A 122 9.34 -2.92 2.20
CA VAL A 122 9.16 -1.47 1.97
C VAL A 122 9.59 -0.59 3.15
N HIS A 123 10.35 -1.14 4.10
CA HIS A 123 10.79 -0.40 5.28
C HIS A 123 12.01 0.45 4.98
N ILE A 124 11.86 1.78 4.96
CA ILE A 124 13.00 2.72 4.88
C ILE A 124 13.60 2.83 6.27
N GLN A 125 14.77 2.22 6.44
CA GLN A 125 15.40 2.05 7.75
C GLN A 125 15.67 3.38 8.45
N GLU A 126 16.30 4.31 7.76
CA GLU A 126 16.82 5.56 8.35
C GLU A 126 15.71 6.51 8.78
N ARG A 127 14.50 6.34 8.26
CA ARG A 127 13.35 7.21 8.56
C ARG A 127 12.22 6.50 9.27
N ARG A 128 12.27 5.16 9.33
CA ARG A 128 11.22 4.33 9.90
C ARG A 128 9.84 4.65 9.31
N VAL A 129 9.79 4.68 7.99
CA VAL A 129 8.56 4.90 7.21
C VAL A 129 8.50 3.90 6.07
N THR A 130 7.35 3.83 5.40
CA THR A 130 7.14 2.97 4.23
C THR A 130 7.62 3.64 2.94
N SER A 131 8.17 2.83 2.03
CA SER A 131 8.50 3.25 0.67
C SER A 131 7.30 3.04 -0.24
N ARG A 132 7.22 3.85 -1.31
CA ARG A 132 6.15 3.74 -2.28
C ARG A 132 6.19 2.43 -3.03
N ALA A 133 5.07 1.71 -3.00
CA ALA A 133 4.91 0.44 -3.70
C ALA A 133 3.43 0.17 -3.97
N VAL A 134 3.15 -0.73 -4.92
CA VAL A 134 1.79 -1.17 -5.24
C VAL A 134 1.78 -2.68 -5.39
N PHE A 135 0.80 -3.33 -4.77
CA PHE A 135 0.57 -4.77 -4.89
C PHE A 135 -0.89 -5.01 -5.26
N VAL A 136 -1.13 -5.98 -6.13
CA VAL A 136 -2.48 -6.50 -6.41
C VAL A 136 -2.52 -7.95 -6.01
N VAL A 137 -3.56 -8.32 -5.27
CA VAL A 137 -3.75 -9.67 -4.70
C VAL A 137 -5.11 -10.20 -5.14
N ASP A 138 -5.14 -11.46 -5.57
CA ASP A 138 -6.36 -12.09 -6.04
C ASP A 138 -7.22 -12.67 -4.89
N ARG A 139 -8.36 -13.27 -5.25
CA ARG A 139 -9.29 -13.88 -4.29
C ARG A 139 -8.70 -15.07 -3.53
N GLN A 140 -7.67 -15.73 -4.10
CA GLN A 140 -6.97 -16.85 -3.50
C GLN A 140 -5.76 -16.42 -2.67
N ASN A 141 -5.63 -15.11 -2.41
CA ASN A 141 -4.56 -14.53 -1.61
C ASN A 141 -3.17 -14.67 -2.26
N VAL A 142 -3.12 -14.70 -3.59
CA VAL A 142 -1.89 -14.76 -4.37
C VAL A 142 -1.59 -13.39 -4.97
N VAL A 143 -0.33 -12.96 -4.84
CA VAL A 143 0.15 -11.70 -5.42
C VAL A 143 0.19 -11.82 -6.95
N ARG A 144 -0.47 -10.90 -7.64
CA ARG A 144 -0.56 -10.88 -9.11
C ARG A 144 0.11 -9.68 -9.76
N TYR A 145 0.42 -8.66 -9.00
CA TYR A 145 1.14 -7.48 -9.47
C TYR A 145 2.01 -6.94 -8.35
N VAL A 146 3.22 -6.53 -8.71
CA VAL A 146 4.18 -5.93 -7.77
C VAL A 146 4.87 -4.76 -8.46
N GLU A 147 4.88 -3.61 -7.79
CA GLU A 147 5.72 -2.49 -8.20
C GLU A 147 6.38 -1.87 -6.97
N TYR A 148 7.71 -1.85 -6.96
CA TYR A 148 8.51 -1.08 -6.02
C TYR A 148 9.00 0.16 -6.75
N VAL A 149 8.52 1.34 -6.37
CA VAL A 149 8.92 2.58 -7.04
C VAL A 149 10.30 2.99 -6.55
N PRO A 150 11.31 3.04 -7.45
CA PRO A 150 12.71 3.24 -7.03
C PRO A 150 13.02 4.64 -6.52
N VAL A 151 12.20 5.63 -6.88
CA VAL A 151 12.32 7.03 -6.44
C VAL A 151 11.03 7.43 -5.73
N VAL A 152 11.10 7.75 -4.45
CA VAL A 152 9.92 8.06 -3.63
C VAL A 152 9.11 9.24 -4.20
N GLY A 153 9.77 10.19 -4.84
CA GLY A 153 9.14 11.35 -5.49
C GLY A 153 8.50 11.06 -6.85
N SER A 154 8.45 9.81 -7.29
CA SER A 154 7.85 9.42 -8.58
C SER A 154 6.52 8.73 -8.41
N HIS A 155 5.61 8.92 -9.38
CA HIS A 155 4.33 8.21 -9.42
C HIS A 155 4.55 6.71 -9.71
N PRO A 156 3.68 5.83 -9.18
CA PRO A 156 3.61 4.45 -9.65
C PRO A 156 2.99 4.39 -11.05
N ASN A 157 3.04 3.22 -11.68
CA ASN A 157 2.33 2.97 -12.93
C ASN A 157 0.86 2.64 -12.61
N TYR A 158 0.02 3.65 -12.56
CA TYR A 158 -1.40 3.51 -12.23
C TYR A 158 -2.13 2.56 -13.18
N ASP A 159 -1.89 2.70 -14.50
CA ASP A 159 -2.58 1.92 -15.51
C ASP A 159 -2.27 0.43 -15.39
N ALA A 160 -1.00 0.07 -15.18
CA ALA A 160 -0.59 -1.31 -15.01
C ALA A 160 -1.20 -1.94 -13.75
N ALA A 161 -1.21 -1.22 -12.64
CA ALA A 161 -1.80 -1.68 -11.38
C ALA A 161 -3.32 -1.86 -11.51
N LEU A 162 -4.01 -0.90 -12.12
CA LEU A 162 -5.46 -0.96 -12.32
C LEU A 162 -5.85 -2.05 -13.31
N GLN A 163 -5.05 -2.27 -14.35
CA GLN A 163 -5.26 -3.38 -15.28
C GLN A 163 -5.15 -4.73 -14.58
N ALA A 164 -4.15 -4.91 -13.73
CA ALA A 164 -4.00 -6.11 -12.92
C ALA A 164 -5.18 -6.30 -11.97
N LEU A 165 -5.67 -5.22 -11.35
CA LEU A 165 -6.84 -5.27 -10.47
C LEU A 165 -8.10 -5.69 -11.24
N LYS A 166 -8.32 -5.17 -12.44
CA LYS A 166 -9.41 -5.57 -13.32
C LYS A 166 -9.38 -7.07 -13.61
N GLN A 167 -8.21 -7.59 -13.94
CA GLN A 167 -8.04 -9.01 -14.27
C GLN A 167 -8.41 -9.91 -13.08
N VAL A 168 -7.93 -9.60 -11.87
CA VAL A 168 -8.24 -10.42 -10.69
C VAL A 168 -9.67 -10.23 -10.20
N ALA A 169 -10.31 -9.12 -10.54
CA ALA A 169 -11.72 -8.87 -10.25
C ALA A 169 -12.67 -9.53 -11.25
N GLY A 170 -12.17 -10.00 -12.39
CA GLY A 170 -12.99 -10.58 -13.46
C GLY A 170 -13.76 -9.54 -14.26
N LYS A 171 -13.21 -8.34 -14.39
CA LYS A 171 -13.86 -7.21 -15.08
C LYS A 171 -13.18 -6.88 -16.41
#